data_7e1eb014eba449d2be7edbeedd630f7d
#
_entry.id   7e1eb014eba449d2be7edbeedd630f7d
#
_cell.length_a   1.000
_cell.length_b   1.000
_cell.length_c   1.000
_cell.angle_alpha   90.00
_cell.angle_beta   90.00
_cell.angle_gamma   90.00
#
_symmetry.space_group_name_H-M   'P 1'
#
loop_
_entity.id
_entity.type
_entity.pdbx_description
1 polymer ?
#
loop_
_entity_poly.entity_id
_entity_poly.type
_entity_poly.pdbx_seq_one_letter_code
_entity_poly.pdbx_strand_id
1 'polypeptide(L)'
;MQKDFRSEPEVALAGGNMSDVVRRGQAVHRSAGPWTPTIHRLLDHLHARGVTWLPRPLGLDEQGREVLTYLPGTVPSYPMPSWVWSKAVLVEAGRRLAQVHEASAGFDTAGAVWQIPAHLPAEVICFNDVAPYNMVFDDAHQIAGIIDLDTASPGPRVWDLAYLAYRLVPLTQVEDTGGPASMGVRRHRLGLLCRAYAGAGDRVVLGADDVLHTAIARLEDLAGFTAARVAAGATQVAAHVQAYRDDARLIEGHLEDLVPTEDVVLDRESRP
;
A
#
# COMPACT_ATOMS: atom_id res chain seq x y z
N MET A 1 20.58 -18.93 -19.05
CA MET A 1 19.84 -18.93 -20.33
C MET A 1 18.81 -17.83 -20.22
N GLN A 2 19.14 -16.62 -20.68
CA GLN A 2 18.25 -15.46 -20.67
C GLN A 2 17.17 -15.73 -21.70
N LYS A 3 15.93 -15.97 -21.28
CA LYS A 3 14.79 -16.08 -22.21
C LYS A 3 14.60 -14.74 -22.90
N ASP A 4 14.68 -14.72 -24.21
CA ASP A 4 14.42 -13.56 -25.04
C ASP A 4 12.91 -13.30 -25.04
N PHE A 5 12.44 -12.40 -24.16
CA PHE A 5 11.02 -12.00 -24.03
C PHE A 5 10.53 -11.16 -25.23
N ARG A 6 11.40 -10.86 -26.21
CA ARG A 6 11.12 -9.94 -27.32
C ARG A 6 10.11 -10.45 -28.34
N SER A 7 9.80 -11.74 -28.34
CA SER A 7 8.91 -12.36 -29.34
C SER A 7 7.51 -12.70 -28.84
N GLU A 8 7.21 -12.48 -27.55
CA GLU A 8 5.89 -12.79 -27.01
C GLU A 8 4.92 -11.61 -27.23
N PRO A 9 3.62 -11.87 -27.53
CA PRO A 9 2.63 -10.82 -27.74
C PRO A 9 2.41 -10.00 -26.46
N GLU A 10 2.17 -8.71 -26.61
CA GLU A 10 1.74 -7.84 -25.53
C GLU A 10 0.28 -8.11 -25.19
N VAL A 11 0.00 -8.25 -23.91
CA VAL A 11 -1.35 -8.38 -23.35
C VAL A 11 -1.57 -7.22 -22.41
N ALA A 12 -2.59 -6.39 -22.70
CA ALA A 12 -2.97 -5.30 -21.80
C ALA A 12 -3.40 -5.86 -20.44
N LEU A 13 -2.88 -5.29 -19.35
CA LEU A 13 -3.32 -5.62 -18.00
C LEU A 13 -4.38 -4.60 -17.57
N ALA A 14 -5.52 -5.12 -17.12
CA ALA A 14 -6.56 -4.27 -16.53
C ALA A 14 -6.12 -3.81 -15.13
N GLY A 15 -6.29 -2.52 -14.79
CA GLY A 15 -6.11 -2.05 -13.42
C GLY A 15 -5.27 -0.79 -13.22
N GLY A 16 -4.59 -0.26 -14.23
CA GLY A 16 -3.86 1.01 -14.11
C GLY A 16 -4.72 2.20 -14.51
N ASN A 17 -5.11 3.06 -13.57
CA ASN A 17 -5.83 4.30 -13.89
C ASN A 17 -4.95 5.38 -14.56
N MET A 18 -3.64 5.16 -14.71
CA MET A 18 -2.70 6.22 -15.06
C MET A 18 -1.65 5.87 -16.13
N SER A 19 -1.53 4.61 -16.57
CA SER A 19 -0.54 4.22 -17.57
C SER A 19 -0.96 2.97 -18.34
N ASP A 20 -0.56 2.88 -19.62
CA ASP A 20 -0.67 1.66 -20.41
C ASP A 20 0.28 0.61 -19.83
N VAL A 21 -0.27 -0.34 -19.09
CA VAL A 21 0.49 -1.47 -18.52
C VAL A 21 0.26 -2.69 -19.39
N VAL A 22 1.33 -3.25 -19.92
CA VAL A 22 1.27 -4.45 -20.74
C VAL A 22 2.14 -5.57 -20.17
N ARG A 23 1.66 -6.78 -20.27
CA ARG A 23 2.43 -7.98 -19.97
C ARG A 23 3.01 -8.56 -21.26
N ARG A 24 4.29 -8.92 -21.21
CA ARG A 24 4.97 -9.69 -22.26
C ARG A 24 5.69 -10.86 -21.57
N GLY A 25 5.14 -12.05 -21.72
CA GLY A 25 5.64 -13.24 -21.03
C GLY A 25 5.62 -13.13 -19.51
N GLN A 26 6.78 -13.16 -18.89
CA GLN A 26 6.96 -13.02 -17.44
C GLN A 26 7.41 -11.61 -17.03
N ALA A 27 7.24 -10.63 -17.91
CA ALA A 27 7.58 -9.24 -17.66
C ALA A 27 6.38 -8.33 -17.83
N VAL A 28 6.36 -7.25 -17.04
CA VAL A 28 5.42 -6.14 -17.14
C VAL A 28 6.17 -4.93 -17.65
N HIS A 29 5.62 -4.26 -18.66
CA HIS A 29 6.14 -3.02 -19.23
C HIS A 29 5.16 -1.90 -18.93
N ARG A 30 5.66 -0.78 -18.40
CA ARG A 30 4.85 0.39 -18.04
C ARG A 30 5.64 1.70 -18.23
N SER A 31 4.98 2.82 -18.20
CA SER A 31 5.63 4.12 -18.30
C SER A 31 6.68 4.30 -17.20
N ALA A 32 7.86 4.78 -17.57
CA ALA A 32 8.91 5.15 -16.64
C ALA A 32 8.85 6.65 -16.30
N GLY A 33 9.29 7.01 -15.10
CA GLY A 33 9.42 8.39 -14.65
C GLY A 33 10.83 8.70 -14.12
N PRO A 34 11.10 9.97 -13.76
CA PRO A 34 12.40 10.34 -13.17
C PRO A 34 12.76 9.57 -11.89
N TRP A 35 11.76 9.05 -11.18
CA TRP A 35 11.89 8.24 -9.95
C TRP A 35 12.26 6.78 -10.22
N THR A 36 12.00 6.25 -11.43
CA THR A 36 12.19 4.84 -11.76
C THR A 36 13.56 4.29 -11.38
N PRO A 37 14.70 4.97 -11.63
CA PRO A 37 16.00 4.45 -11.20
C PRO A 37 16.13 4.32 -9.67
N THR A 38 15.48 5.21 -8.92
CA THR A 38 15.44 5.13 -7.45
C THR A 38 14.63 3.94 -6.99
N ILE A 39 13.45 3.71 -7.59
CA ILE A 39 12.58 2.57 -7.28
C ILE A 39 13.27 1.24 -7.61
N HIS A 40 14.01 1.16 -8.72
CA HIS A 40 14.82 -0.02 -9.06
C HIS A 40 15.87 -0.32 -7.99
N ARG A 41 16.63 0.69 -7.55
CA ARG A 41 17.59 0.52 -6.45
C ARG A 41 16.92 0.08 -5.15
N LEU A 42 15.73 0.64 -4.84
CA LEU A 42 14.96 0.26 -3.66
C LEU A 42 14.50 -1.21 -3.75
N LEU A 43 13.97 -1.64 -4.88
CA LEU A 43 13.55 -3.03 -5.10
C LEU A 43 14.73 -4.00 -4.95
N ASP A 44 15.88 -3.71 -5.57
CA ASP A 44 17.08 -4.52 -5.43
C ASP A 44 17.57 -4.59 -3.97
N HIS A 45 17.53 -3.46 -3.26
CA HIS A 45 17.88 -3.38 -1.85
C HIS A 45 16.94 -4.24 -0.97
N LEU A 46 15.62 -4.14 -1.20
CA LEU A 46 14.61 -4.93 -0.48
C LEU A 46 14.78 -6.44 -0.77
N HIS A 47 15.01 -6.81 -2.02
CA HIS A 47 15.30 -8.19 -2.39
C HIS A 47 16.56 -8.74 -1.71
N ALA A 48 17.63 -7.96 -1.64
CA ALA A 48 18.86 -8.35 -0.95
C ALA A 48 18.65 -8.56 0.54
N ARG A 49 17.60 -7.99 1.13
CA ARG A 49 17.20 -8.15 2.55
C ARG A 49 16.05 -9.15 2.77
N GLY A 50 15.76 -9.98 1.77
CA GLY A 50 14.81 -11.08 1.92
C GLY A 50 13.34 -10.73 1.61
N VAL A 51 13.04 -9.51 1.15
CA VAL A 51 11.70 -9.15 0.66
C VAL A 51 11.56 -9.62 -0.79
N THR A 52 11.37 -10.91 -0.99
CA THR A 52 11.45 -11.56 -2.32
C THR A 52 10.11 -11.61 -3.07
N TRP A 53 9.03 -11.18 -2.45
CA TRP A 53 7.68 -11.18 -2.98
C TRP A 53 7.29 -9.88 -3.71
N LEU A 54 8.21 -8.94 -3.84
CA LEU A 54 8.07 -7.75 -4.69
C LEU A 54 8.51 -8.03 -6.13
N PRO A 55 8.05 -7.25 -7.12
CA PRO A 55 8.58 -7.32 -8.47
C PRO A 55 10.11 -7.08 -8.49
N ARG A 56 10.82 -7.72 -9.42
CA ARG A 56 12.24 -7.42 -9.66
C ARG A 56 12.38 -6.46 -10.83
N PRO A 57 13.25 -5.45 -10.72
CA PRO A 57 13.55 -4.59 -11.86
C PRO A 57 14.34 -5.37 -12.92
N LEU A 58 13.95 -5.20 -14.18
CA LEU A 58 14.62 -5.79 -15.33
C LEU A 58 15.24 -4.72 -16.25
N GLY A 59 15.12 -3.44 -15.86
CA GLY A 59 15.65 -2.30 -16.59
C GLY A 59 14.59 -1.53 -17.38
N LEU A 60 15.01 -0.94 -18.49
CA LEU A 60 14.13 -0.25 -19.45
C LEU A 60 14.15 -1.00 -20.78
N ASP A 61 13.02 -0.98 -21.49
CA ASP A 61 12.94 -1.50 -22.85
C ASP A 61 13.39 -0.47 -23.90
N GLU A 62 13.33 -0.87 -25.18
CA GLU A 62 13.76 -0.03 -26.32
C GLU A 62 12.88 1.23 -26.50
N GLN A 63 11.67 1.23 -25.92
CA GLN A 63 10.77 2.39 -25.90
C GLN A 63 10.95 3.26 -24.65
N GLY A 64 11.90 2.93 -23.76
CA GLY A 64 12.14 3.63 -22.51
C GLY A 64 11.08 3.33 -21.42
N ARG A 65 10.29 2.26 -21.59
CA ARG A 65 9.34 1.82 -20.55
C ARG A 65 10.09 1.03 -19.48
N GLU A 66 9.64 1.17 -18.24
CA GLU A 66 10.09 0.33 -17.12
C GLU A 66 9.67 -1.13 -17.35
N VAL A 67 10.59 -2.04 -17.06
CA VAL A 67 10.36 -3.48 -17.16
C VAL A 67 10.56 -4.11 -15.78
N LEU A 68 9.52 -4.77 -15.29
CA LEU A 68 9.49 -5.49 -14.01
C LEU A 68 9.10 -6.95 -14.22
N THR A 69 9.46 -7.83 -13.30
CA THR A 69 8.93 -9.19 -13.31
C THR A 69 7.42 -9.19 -13.07
N TYR A 70 6.68 -10.01 -13.80
CA TYR A 70 5.26 -10.23 -13.57
C TYR A 70 5.05 -11.08 -12.32
N LEU A 71 4.17 -10.64 -11.44
CA LEU A 71 3.68 -11.42 -10.30
C LEU A 71 2.36 -12.09 -10.69
N PRO A 72 2.30 -13.44 -10.77
CA PRO A 72 1.08 -14.14 -11.12
C PRO A 72 0.07 -14.04 -9.97
N GLY A 73 -1.21 -13.86 -10.33
CA GLY A 73 -2.30 -13.77 -9.38
C GLY A 73 -3.38 -12.78 -9.80
N THR A 74 -4.29 -12.49 -8.88
CA THR A 74 -5.42 -11.57 -9.06
C THR A 74 -5.18 -10.28 -8.28
N VAL A 75 -5.37 -9.15 -8.92
CA VAL A 75 -5.42 -7.82 -8.27
C VAL A 75 -6.89 -7.43 -8.16
N PRO A 76 -7.45 -7.28 -6.95
CA PRO A 76 -8.86 -6.91 -6.79
C PRO A 76 -9.11 -5.44 -7.10
N SER A 77 -10.36 -5.12 -7.46
CA SER A 77 -10.83 -3.76 -7.67
C SER A 77 -12.10 -3.48 -6.85
N TYR A 78 -12.42 -2.20 -6.63
CA TYR A 78 -13.67 -1.82 -5.96
C TYR A 78 -14.91 -2.08 -6.81
N PRO A 79 -16.04 -2.55 -6.20
CA PRO A 79 -16.16 -2.97 -4.80
C PRO A 79 -15.31 -4.20 -4.52
N MET A 80 -14.60 -4.22 -3.39
CA MET A 80 -13.67 -5.29 -3.07
C MET A 80 -14.40 -6.62 -2.83
N PRO A 81 -13.88 -7.75 -3.34
CA PRO A 81 -14.39 -9.07 -3.02
C PRO A 81 -14.37 -9.33 -1.52
N SER A 82 -15.34 -10.08 -1.01
CA SER A 82 -15.52 -10.31 0.44
C SER A 82 -14.29 -10.94 1.12
N TRP A 83 -13.53 -11.76 0.43
CA TRP A 83 -12.32 -12.40 0.97
C TRP A 83 -11.20 -11.41 1.29
N VAL A 84 -11.14 -10.23 0.63
CA VAL A 84 -10.19 -9.15 0.95
C VAL A 84 -10.34 -8.69 2.40
N TRP A 85 -11.55 -8.75 2.94
CA TRP A 85 -11.84 -8.32 4.30
C TRP A 85 -11.54 -9.39 5.36
N SER A 86 -10.98 -10.53 4.98
CA SER A 86 -10.62 -11.58 5.93
C SER A 86 -9.58 -11.11 6.95
N LYS A 87 -9.60 -11.73 8.15
CA LYS A 87 -8.57 -11.51 9.18
C LYS A 87 -7.18 -11.90 8.67
N ALA A 88 -7.10 -12.96 7.86
CA ALA A 88 -5.84 -13.46 7.32
C ALA A 88 -5.16 -12.40 6.43
N VAL A 89 -5.90 -11.79 5.50
CA VAL A 89 -5.39 -10.71 4.62
C VAL A 89 -4.94 -9.51 5.45
N LEU A 90 -5.72 -9.07 6.42
CA LEU A 90 -5.39 -7.92 7.27
C LEU A 90 -4.08 -8.14 8.05
N VAL A 91 -3.93 -9.32 8.68
CA VAL A 91 -2.76 -9.67 9.49
C VAL A 91 -1.52 -9.82 8.60
N GLU A 92 -1.66 -10.48 7.46
CA GLU A 92 -0.55 -10.66 6.53
C GLU A 92 -0.09 -9.32 5.92
N ALA A 93 -1.01 -8.43 5.56
CA ALA A 93 -0.67 -7.10 5.07
C ALA A 93 0.12 -6.28 6.10
N GLY A 94 -0.29 -6.30 7.37
CA GLY A 94 0.44 -5.65 8.46
C GLY A 94 1.85 -6.21 8.66
N ARG A 95 2.01 -7.53 8.62
CA ARG A 95 3.32 -8.20 8.72
C ARG A 95 4.24 -7.85 7.55
N ARG A 96 3.73 -7.87 6.33
CA ARG A 96 4.51 -7.53 5.13
C ARG A 96 4.94 -6.07 5.12
N LEU A 97 4.07 -5.17 5.54
CA LEU A 97 4.44 -3.77 5.68
C LEU A 97 5.57 -3.59 6.70
N ALA A 98 5.49 -4.24 7.87
CA ALA A 98 6.57 -4.21 8.86
C ALA A 98 7.88 -4.77 8.28
N GLN A 99 7.83 -5.89 7.55
CA GLN A 99 9.00 -6.47 6.90
C GLN A 99 9.65 -5.51 5.89
N VAL A 100 8.85 -4.81 5.08
CA VAL A 100 9.35 -3.78 4.15
C VAL A 100 10.03 -2.65 4.90
N HIS A 101 9.41 -2.14 5.95
CA HIS A 101 9.95 -1.04 6.74
C HIS A 101 11.29 -1.43 7.40
N GLU A 102 11.39 -2.62 7.98
CA GLU A 102 12.67 -3.11 8.52
C GLU A 102 13.73 -3.26 7.42
N ALA A 103 13.36 -3.83 6.29
CA ALA A 103 14.29 -4.02 5.18
C ALA A 103 14.72 -2.70 4.54
N SER A 104 13.87 -1.67 4.52
CA SER A 104 14.17 -0.36 3.93
C SER A 104 14.95 0.56 4.86
N ALA A 105 15.00 0.27 6.17
CA ALA A 105 15.83 1.03 7.10
C ALA A 105 17.28 1.00 6.65
N GLY A 106 17.90 2.19 6.52
CA GLY A 106 19.26 2.32 6.01
C GLY A 106 19.40 2.22 4.49
N PHE A 107 18.31 2.30 3.72
CA PHE A 107 18.40 2.52 2.28
C PHE A 107 19.11 3.85 1.99
N ASP A 108 20.12 3.81 1.09
CA ASP A 108 20.86 5.02 0.72
C ASP A 108 19.99 5.91 -0.19
N THR A 109 19.59 7.06 0.35
CA THR A 109 18.79 8.07 -0.33
C THR A 109 19.61 9.12 -1.08
N ALA A 110 20.93 9.03 -1.08
CA ALA A 110 21.80 9.97 -1.80
C ALA A 110 21.48 9.93 -3.31
N GLY A 111 21.21 11.09 -3.89
CA GLY A 111 20.84 11.23 -5.30
C GLY A 111 19.50 10.58 -5.69
N ALA A 112 18.68 10.19 -4.70
CA ALA A 112 17.36 9.64 -4.97
C ALA A 112 16.41 10.71 -5.52
N VAL A 113 15.62 10.32 -6.52
CA VAL A 113 14.50 11.12 -7.05
C VAL A 113 13.22 10.40 -6.68
N TRP A 114 12.32 11.09 -6.01
CA TRP A 114 11.03 10.56 -5.57
C TRP A 114 9.89 11.24 -6.32
N GLN A 115 8.81 10.50 -6.61
CA GLN A 115 7.63 11.06 -7.27
C GLN A 115 6.87 12.01 -6.34
N ILE A 116 6.83 11.66 -5.05
CA ILE A 116 6.20 12.49 -4.01
C ILE A 116 7.22 12.89 -2.95
N PRO A 117 7.02 14.03 -2.25
CA PRO A 117 7.94 14.48 -1.22
C PRO A 117 8.10 13.48 -0.07
N ALA A 118 9.25 13.52 0.59
CA ALA A 118 9.46 12.81 1.83
C ALA A 118 8.67 13.43 2.98
N HIS A 119 8.21 12.60 3.93
CA HIS A 119 7.62 13.02 5.19
C HIS A 119 8.63 12.86 6.33
N LEU A 120 8.64 13.79 7.27
CA LEU A 120 9.54 13.72 8.42
C LEU A 120 8.79 13.18 9.66
N PRO A 121 9.49 12.41 10.52
CA PRO A 121 10.86 11.92 10.38
C PRO A 121 10.99 10.83 9.30
N ALA A 122 12.12 10.82 8.57
CA ALA A 122 12.42 9.83 7.54
C ALA A 122 13.03 8.57 8.18
N GLU A 123 12.19 7.71 8.72
CA GLU A 123 12.60 6.49 9.44
C GLU A 123 12.83 5.30 8.50
N VAL A 124 12.00 5.19 7.46
CA VAL A 124 11.95 4.09 6.51
C VAL A 124 11.59 4.63 5.12
N ILE A 125 11.53 3.76 4.12
CA ILE A 125 10.89 4.10 2.85
C ILE A 125 9.44 3.63 2.91
N CYS A 126 8.52 4.58 2.98
CA CYS A 126 7.08 4.35 2.86
C CYS A 126 6.71 4.05 1.41
N PHE A 127 5.81 3.10 1.18
CA PHE A 127 5.28 2.83 -0.16
C PHE A 127 4.18 3.83 -0.56
N ASN A 128 3.57 4.46 0.45
CA ASN A 128 2.56 5.51 0.31
C ASN A 128 1.22 5.07 -0.32
N ASP A 129 1.14 3.96 -1.02
CA ASP A 129 -0.11 3.45 -1.61
C ASP A 129 -0.30 1.95 -1.36
N VAL A 130 -0.05 1.50 -0.13
CA VAL A 130 -0.27 0.10 0.28
C VAL A 130 -1.76 -0.15 0.47
N ALA A 131 -2.40 -0.64 -0.56
CA ALA A 131 -3.84 -0.86 -0.63
C ALA A 131 -4.17 -2.20 -1.32
N PRO A 132 -5.37 -2.78 -1.10
CA PRO A 132 -5.74 -4.05 -1.73
C PRO A 132 -5.63 -4.05 -3.26
N TYR A 133 -5.92 -2.93 -3.92
CA TYR A 133 -5.81 -2.79 -5.37
C TYR A 133 -4.36 -2.74 -5.89
N ASN A 134 -3.36 -2.71 -5.01
CA ASN A 134 -1.93 -2.85 -5.30
C ASN A 134 -1.36 -4.15 -4.73
N MET A 135 -2.21 -5.06 -4.22
CA MET A 135 -1.81 -6.38 -3.76
C MET A 135 -2.19 -7.43 -4.79
N VAL A 136 -1.26 -8.32 -5.09
CA VAL A 136 -1.48 -9.50 -5.93
C VAL A 136 -1.81 -10.67 -5.01
N PHE A 137 -2.91 -11.37 -5.29
CA PHE A 137 -3.37 -12.52 -4.51
C PHE A 137 -3.29 -13.80 -5.35
N ASP A 138 -2.87 -14.88 -4.71
CA ASP A 138 -2.88 -16.21 -5.32
C ASP A 138 -4.29 -16.85 -5.30
N ASP A 139 -4.40 -18.07 -5.83
CA ASP A 139 -5.67 -18.80 -5.90
C ASP A 139 -6.23 -19.18 -4.51
N ALA A 140 -5.38 -19.16 -3.47
CA ALA A 140 -5.80 -19.37 -2.07
C ALA A 140 -6.13 -18.04 -1.35
N HIS A 141 -6.21 -16.94 -2.08
CA HIS A 141 -6.42 -15.57 -1.59
C HIS A 141 -5.36 -15.12 -0.56
N GLN A 142 -4.13 -15.65 -0.68
CA GLN A 142 -2.98 -15.15 0.09
C GLN A 142 -2.28 -14.05 -0.70
N ILE A 143 -1.71 -13.06 0.01
CA ILE A 143 -0.94 -12.00 -0.65
C ILE A 143 0.31 -12.62 -1.29
N ALA A 144 0.37 -12.70 -2.61
CA ALA A 144 1.53 -13.15 -3.36
C ALA A 144 2.59 -12.04 -3.52
N GLY A 145 2.16 -10.78 -3.55
CA GLY A 145 3.06 -9.63 -3.64
C GLY A 145 2.35 -8.28 -3.59
N ILE A 146 3.13 -7.21 -3.65
CA ILE A 146 2.66 -5.83 -3.77
C ILE A 146 3.30 -5.21 -5.01
N ILE A 147 2.54 -4.46 -5.75
CA ILE A 147 2.92 -3.78 -6.99
C ILE A 147 2.74 -2.26 -6.84
N ASP A 148 3.20 -1.51 -7.83
CA ASP A 148 3.04 -0.06 -7.94
C ASP A 148 3.70 0.74 -6.80
N LEU A 149 5.04 0.73 -6.81
CA LEU A 149 5.86 1.41 -5.81
C LEU A 149 6.27 2.84 -6.24
N ASP A 150 5.71 3.39 -7.29
CA ASP A 150 6.13 4.69 -7.85
C ASP A 150 6.03 5.84 -6.85
N THR A 151 5.05 5.77 -5.96
CA THR A 151 4.83 6.75 -4.90
C THR A 151 5.72 6.56 -3.67
N ALA A 152 6.61 5.57 -3.67
CA ALA A 152 7.48 5.35 -2.52
C ALA A 152 8.36 6.58 -2.24
N SER A 153 8.53 6.90 -0.97
CA SER A 153 9.41 8.00 -0.50
C SER A 153 9.76 7.83 0.98
N PRO A 154 10.83 8.50 1.48
CA PRO A 154 11.15 8.46 2.91
C PRO A 154 10.03 9.01 3.79
N GLY A 155 9.76 8.35 4.91
CA GLY A 155 8.73 8.79 5.84
C GLY A 155 8.73 8.03 7.17
N PRO A 156 7.86 8.44 8.12
CA PRO A 156 7.70 7.72 9.37
C PRO A 156 6.86 6.45 9.15
N ARG A 157 7.17 5.40 9.90
CA ARG A 157 6.48 4.10 9.83
C ARG A 157 4.96 4.22 9.95
N VAL A 158 4.50 5.09 10.84
CA VAL A 158 3.07 5.31 11.08
C VAL A 158 2.34 5.85 9.85
N TRP A 159 3.03 6.54 8.96
CA TRP A 159 2.45 7.13 7.75
C TRP A 159 1.87 6.07 6.81
N ASP A 160 2.62 5.01 6.55
CA ASP A 160 2.15 3.89 5.72
C ASP A 160 1.13 3.00 6.45
N LEU A 161 1.35 2.75 7.76
CA LEU A 161 0.41 1.96 8.55
C LEU A 161 -0.96 2.64 8.63
N ALA A 162 -1.00 3.97 8.72
CA ALA A 162 -2.23 4.75 8.71
C ALA A 162 -2.98 4.61 7.37
N TYR A 163 -2.26 4.60 6.26
CA TYR A 163 -2.89 4.40 4.96
C TYR A 163 -3.39 2.96 4.78
N LEU A 164 -2.62 1.97 5.20
CA LEU A 164 -3.07 0.58 5.20
C LEU A 164 -4.30 0.39 6.10
N ALA A 165 -4.35 1.06 7.26
CA ALA A 165 -5.53 1.08 8.13
C ALA A 165 -6.73 1.72 7.42
N TYR A 166 -6.56 2.88 6.79
CA TYR A 166 -7.60 3.53 6.01
C TYR A 166 -8.22 2.57 4.99
N ARG A 167 -7.41 1.77 4.30
CA ARG A 167 -7.84 0.86 3.23
C ARG A 167 -8.36 -0.48 3.70
N LEU A 168 -7.77 -1.10 4.73
CA LEU A 168 -8.12 -2.47 5.17
C LEU A 168 -8.92 -2.54 6.47
N VAL A 169 -9.03 -1.45 7.24
CA VAL A 169 -9.93 -1.40 8.43
C VAL A 169 -11.37 -1.03 8.07
N PRO A 170 -11.79 -0.70 6.96
CA PRO A 170 -11.87 0.44 6.10
C PRO A 170 -12.39 1.69 6.83
N LEU A 171 -11.54 2.66 7.05
CA LEU A 171 -11.85 3.93 7.74
C LEU A 171 -12.45 4.95 6.75
N THR A 172 -13.46 4.55 6.00
CA THR A 172 -14.11 5.34 4.95
C THR A 172 -15.63 5.18 5.03
N GLN A 173 -16.36 5.99 4.30
CA GLN A 173 -17.80 5.79 4.14
C GLN A 173 -18.07 4.49 3.38
N VAL A 174 -18.98 3.68 3.90
CA VAL A 174 -19.05 2.24 3.64
C VAL A 174 -19.59 1.86 2.27
N GLU A 175 -20.41 2.72 1.67
CA GLU A 175 -21.29 2.33 0.57
C GLU A 175 -20.54 1.81 -0.67
N ASP A 176 -19.27 2.24 -0.86
CA ASP A 176 -18.50 1.92 -2.07
C ASP A 176 -17.42 0.84 -1.88
N THR A 177 -17.14 0.40 -0.65
CA THR A 177 -16.00 -0.52 -0.43
C THR A 177 -16.37 -2.00 -0.41
N GLY A 178 -17.61 -2.33 -0.05
CA GLY A 178 -18.03 -3.70 0.27
C GLY A 178 -17.45 -4.22 1.60
N GLY A 179 -16.83 -3.34 2.40
CA GLY A 179 -16.17 -3.68 3.65
C GLY A 179 -17.06 -3.62 4.90
N PRO A 180 -16.51 -4.00 6.08
CA PRO A 180 -17.26 -3.95 7.33
C PRO A 180 -17.57 -2.51 7.76
N ALA A 181 -18.84 -2.26 8.12
CA ALA A 181 -19.39 -0.94 8.43
C ALA A 181 -19.36 -0.59 9.92
N SER A 182 -19.51 -1.57 10.81
CA SER A 182 -19.64 -1.36 12.23
C SER A 182 -18.36 -0.81 12.85
N MET A 183 -18.47 0.27 13.66
CA MET A 183 -17.32 0.84 14.38
C MET A 183 -16.64 -0.16 15.31
N GLY A 184 -17.40 -1.05 15.97
CA GLY A 184 -16.85 -2.11 16.79
C GLY A 184 -15.98 -3.11 15.98
N VAL A 185 -16.40 -3.45 14.75
CA VAL A 185 -15.59 -4.29 13.85
C VAL A 185 -14.35 -3.53 13.37
N ARG A 186 -14.48 -2.26 13.01
CA ARG A 186 -13.35 -1.41 12.61
C ARG A 186 -12.32 -1.28 13.74
N ARG A 187 -12.77 -1.00 14.97
CA ARG A 187 -11.93 -0.97 16.17
C ARG A 187 -11.16 -2.27 16.37
N HIS A 188 -11.85 -3.41 16.30
CA HIS A 188 -11.22 -4.73 16.42
C HIS A 188 -10.16 -4.96 15.32
N ARG A 189 -10.49 -4.64 14.08
CA ARG A 189 -9.57 -4.75 12.94
C ARG A 189 -8.35 -3.85 13.09
N LEU A 190 -8.52 -2.61 13.54
CA LEU A 190 -7.40 -1.70 13.82
C LEU A 190 -6.44 -2.27 14.85
N GLY A 191 -6.97 -2.79 15.95
CA GLY A 191 -6.16 -3.47 16.97
C GLY A 191 -5.42 -4.70 16.42
N LEU A 192 -6.06 -5.50 15.56
CA LEU A 192 -5.41 -6.62 14.88
C LEU A 192 -4.27 -6.17 13.96
N LEU A 193 -4.48 -5.11 13.19
CA LEU A 193 -3.48 -4.56 12.27
C LEU A 193 -2.25 -4.05 13.02
N CYS A 194 -2.46 -3.23 14.06
CA CYS A 194 -1.37 -2.70 14.89
C CYS A 194 -0.53 -3.83 15.53
N ARG A 195 -1.19 -4.88 16.07
CA ARG A 195 -0.51 -6.04 16.62
C ARG A 195 0.25 -6.85 15.56
N ALA A 196 -0.34 -7.01 14.37
CA ALA A 196 0.31 -7.74 13.28
C ALA A 196 1.58 -7.02 12.79
N TYR A 197 1.52 -5.70 12.72
CA TYR A 197 2.67 -4.85 12.39
C TYR A 197 3.76 -4.96 13.47
N ALA A 198 3.43 -4.76 14.75
CA ALA A 198 4.38 -4.82 15.87
C ALA A 198 5.03 -6.20 16.05
N GLY A 199 4.32 -7.29 15.74
CA GLY A 199 4.82 -8.67 15.91
C GLY A 199 5.76 -9.14 14.80
N ALA A 200 5.92 -8.37 13.72
CA ALA A 200 6.70 -8.77 12.53
C ALA A 200 8.10 -8.13 12.46
N GLY A 201 8.39 -7.13 13.28
CA GLY A 201 9.67 -6.40 13.27
C GLY A 201 10.23 -6.15 14.67
N ASP A 202 11.40 -5.49 14.73
CA ASP A 202 12.10 -5.16 15.96
C ASP A 202 11.42 -4.01 16.75
N ARG A 203 10.15 -4.26 17.19
CA ARG A 203 9.53 -3.64 18.38
C ARG A 203 9.13 -2.16 18.31
N VAL A 204 8.86 -1.60 17.15
CA VAL A 204 8.15 -0.32 17.13
C VAL A 204 6.65 -0.60 17.32
N VAL A 205 6.16 -0.39 18.53
CA VAL A 205 4.73 -0.47 18.84
C VAL A 205 4.11 0.87 18.46
N LEU A 206 3.35 0.88 17.34
CA LEU A 206 2.55 2.02 16.94
C LEU A 206 1.15 1.90 17.57
N GLY A 207 0.76 2.90 18.36
CA GLY A 207 -0.55 2.96 18.99
C GLY A 207 -1.67 3.13 17.95
N ALA A 208 -2.84 2.56 18.24
CA ALA A 208 -4.01 2.76 17.37
C ALA A 208 -4.41 4.25 17.28
N ASP A 209 -4.22 4.99 18.35
CA ASP A 209 -4.47 6.43 18.42
C ASP A 209 -3.54 7.21 17.48
N ASP A 210 -2.23 6.90 17.49
CA ASP A 210 -1.26 7.49 16.56
C ASP A 210 -1.62 7.19 15.11
N VAL A 211 -2.07 5.96 14.83
CA VAL A 211 -2.48 5.52 13.48
C VAL A 211 -3.71 6.30 13.02
N LEU A 212 -4.71 6.52 13.88
CA LEU A 212 -5.92 7.27 13.54
C LEU A 212 -5.63 8.75 13.29
N HIS A 213 -4.87 9.40 14.17
CA HIS A 213 -4.48 10.81 13.97
C HIS A 213 -3.64 10.99 12.70
N THR A 214 -2.72 10.05 12.44
CA THR A 214 -1.95 10.07 11.20
C THR A 214 -2.83 9.81 9.97
N ALA A 215 -3.86 8.94 10.06
CA ALA A 215 -4.79 8.72 8.97
C ALA A 215 -5.57 10.01 8.60
N ILE A 216 -6.01 10.78 9.60
CA ILE A 216 -6.65 12.09 9.37
C ILE A 216 -5.69 13.03 8.63
N ALA A 217 -4.46 13.20 9.15
CA ALA A 217 -3.46 14.07 8.53
C ALA A 217 -3.13 13.64 7.09
N ARG A 218 -3.03 12.33 6.86
CA ARG A 218 -2.75 11.77 5.54
C ARG A 218 -3.89 11.99 4.54
N LEU A 219 -5.15 11.89 4.99
CA LEU A 219 -6.30 12.15 4.13
C LEU A 219 -6.39 13.64 3.73
N GLU A 220 -6.06 14.55 4.63
CA GLU A 220 -5.95 15.98 4.30
C GLU A 220 -4.81 16.25 3.30
N ASP A 221 -3.65 15.59 3.47
CA ASP A 221 -2.54 15.67 2.51
C ASP A 221 -2.95 15.16 1.12
N LEU A 222 -3.63 14.01 1.06
CA LEU A 222 -4.17 13.45 -0.18
C LEU A 222 -5.21 14.38 -0.84
N ALA A 223 -6.07 15.01 -0.04
CA ALA A 223 -7.04 15.98 -0.54
C ALA A 223 -6.33 17.19 -1.16
N GLY A 224 -5.28 17.70 -0.49
CA GLY A 224 -4.45 18.80 -0.99
C GLY A 224 -3.72 18.43 -2.28
N PHE A 225 -3.04 17.29 -2.29
CA PHE A 225 -2.35 16.76 -3.48
C PHE A 225 -3.30 16.57 -4.66
N THR A 226 -4.46 15.97 -4.43
CA THR A 226 -5.48 15.74 -5.46
C THR A 226 -6.04 17.05 -5.98
N ALA A 227 -6.29 18.05 -5.11
CA ALA A 227 -6.76 19.38 -5.51
C ALA A 227 -5.74 20.09 -6.40
N ALA A 228 -4.45 19.98 -6.10
CA ALA A 228 -3.38 20.53 -6.96
C ALA A 228 -3.36 19.87 -8.35
N ARG A 229 -3.56 18.55 -8.43
CA ARG A 229 -3.68 17.83 -9.71
C ARG A 229 -4.92 18.24 -10.50
N VAL A 230 -6.05 18.45 -9.84
CA VAL A 230 -7.29 18.96 -10.48
C VAL A 230 -7.05 20.35 -11.06
N ALA A 231 -6.38 21.23 -10.31
CA ALA A 231 -6.00 22.57 -10.80
C ALA A 231 -5.04 22.50 -12.00
N ALA A 232 -4.21 21.45 -12.08
CA ALA A 232 -3.33 21.17 -13.23
C ALA A 232 -4.02 20.45 -14.40
N GLY A 233 -5.34 20.21 -14.33
CA GLY A 233 -6.15 19.66 -15.43
C GLY A 233 -6.63 18.21 -15.24
N ALA A 234 -6.27 17.52 -14.16
CA ALA A 234 -6.72 16.15 -13.89
C ALA A 234 -8.14 16.11 -13.28
N THR A 235 -9.14 16.60 -14.02
CA THR A 235 -10.51 16.80 -13.51
C THR A 235 -11.25 15.51 -13.15
N GLN A 236 -10.83 14.37 -13.70
CA GLN A 236 -11.41 13.04 -13.42
C GLN A 236 -11.28 12.60 -11.97
N VAL A 237 -10.32 13.18 -11.20
CA VAL A 237 -10.13 12.86 -9.78
C VAL A 237 -10.73 13.89 -8.82
N ALA A 238 -11.50 14.87 -9.33
CA ALA A 238 -12.03 15.96 -8.52
C ALA A 238 -12.93 15.49 -7.35
N ALA A 239 -13.72 14.43 -7.57
CA ALA A 239 -14.59 13.86 -6.53
C ALA A 239 -13.79 13.31 -5.33
N HIS A 240 -12.57 12.86 -5.53
CA HIS A 240 -11.73 12.30 -4.47
C HIS A 240 -11.32 13.35 -3.44
N VAL A 241 -11.19 14.63 -3.83
CA VAL A 241 -10.83 15.72 -2.90
C VAL A 241 -11.82 15.81 -1.75
N GLN A 242 -13.12 15.80 -2.08
CA GLN A 242 -14.16 15.90 -1.05
C GLN A 242 -14.29 14.58 -0.29
N ALA A 243 -14.18 13.43 -0.98
CA ALA A 243 -14.24 12.11 -0.33
C ALA A 243 -13.15 11.95 0.75
N TYR A 244 -11.90 12.34 0.49
CA TYR A 244 -10.83 12.28 1.50
C TYR A 244 -11.13 13.16 2.72
N ARG A 245 -11.68 14.36 2.52
CA ARG A 245 -12.07 15.24 3.63
C ARG A 245 -13.24 14.70 4.43
N ASP A 246 -14.21 14.06 3.76
CA ASP A 246 -15.34 13.43 4.42
C ASP A 246 -14.90 12.23 5.26
N ASP A 247 -13.97 11.43 4.75
CA ASP A 247 -13.40 10.30 5.46
C ASP A 247 -12.53 10.76 6.66
N ALA A 248 -11.75 11.84 6.52
CA ALA A 248 -11.02 12.44 7.64
C ALA A 248 -11.97 12.87 8.77
N ARG A 249 -13.07 13.54 8.44
CA ARG A 249 -14.10 13.93 9.40
C ARG A 249 -14.82 12.73 10.04
N LEU A 250 -15.06 11.67 9.28
CA LEU A 250 -15.61 10.43 9.82
C LEU A 250 -14.69 9.85 10.90
N ILE A 251 -13.39 9.76 10.64
CA ILE A 251 -12.42 9.25 11.61
C ILE A 251 -12.37 10.15 12.83
N GLU A 252 -12.27 11.47 12.65
CA GLU A 252 -12.22 12.47 13.73
C GLU A 252 -13.47 12.38 14.62
N GLY A 253 -14.66 12.27 14.04
CA GLY A 253 -15.92 12.16 14.76
C GLY A 253 -16.11 10.85 15.54
N HIS A 254 -15.28 9.84 15.29
CA HIS A 254 -15.38 8.50 15.90
C HIS A 254 -14.07 8.02 16.54
N LEU A 255 -13.15 8.91 16.89
CA LEU A 255 -11.85 8.52 17.46
C LEU A 255 -12.01 7.62 18.69
N GLU A 256 -12.86 8.01 19.65
CA GLU A 256 -13.11 7.24 20.90
C GLU A 256 -13.71 5.86 20.61
N ASP A 257 -14.56 5.73 19.59
CA ASP A 257 -15.16 4.46 19.17
C ASP A 257 -14.16 3.54 18.47
N LEU A 258 -13.16 4.09 17.81
CA LEU A 258 -12.19 3.38 16.99
C LEU A 258 -10.94 2.94 17.77
N VAL A 259 -10.59 3.62 18.87
CA VAL A 259 -9.43 3.23 19.71
C VAL A 259 -9.76 1.93 20.44
N PRO A 260 -8.93 0.86 20.30
CA PRO A 260 -9.13 -0.38 21.02
C PRO A 260 -9.01 -0.16 22.53
N THR A 261 -10.02 -0.59 23.29
CA THR A 261 -9.94 -0.66 24.76
C THR A 261 -9.05 -1.84 25.18
N GLU A 262 -8.44 -1.77 26.37
CA GLU A 262 -7.53 -2.82 26.87
C GLU A 262 -8.17 -4.22 26.90
N ASP A 263 -9.48 -4.33 27.04
CA ASP A 263 -10.22 -5.60 27.03
C ASP A 263 -10.19 -6.32 25.67
N VAL A 264 -9.97 -5.61 24.56
CA VAL A 264 -9.82 -6.21 23.22
C VAL A 264 -8.43 -6.81 23.03
N VAL A 265 -7.49 -6.47 23.90
CA VAL A 265 -6.12 -7.04 23.91
C VAL A 265 -6.11 -8.48 24.42
N LEU A 266 -7.15 -8.92 25.13
CA LEU A 266 -7.22 -10.21 25.83
C LEU A 266 -8.15 -11.24 25.18
N ASP A 267 -8.37 -11.21 23.88
CA ASP A 267 -8.91 -12.40 23.21
C ASP A 267 -7.81 -13.49 23.18
N ARG A 268 -7.50 -13.95 24.41
CA ARG A 268 -6.70 -15.11 24.67
C ARG A 268 -7.48 -16.33 24.18
N GLU A 269 -6.98 -16.89 23.09
CA GLU A 269 -6.95 -18.33 22.87
C GLU A 269 -8.16 -19.09 23.44
N SER A 270 -9.22 -19.21 22.66
CA SER A 270 -10.04 -20.40 22.76
C SER A 270 -9.12 -21.57 22.40
N ARG A 271 -8.55 -22.17 23.42
CA ARG A 271 -7.88 -23.49 23.37
C ARG A 271 -8.91 -24.57 23.06
N PRO A 272 -8.44 -25.70 22.60
CA PRO A 272 -8.86 -26.56 21.52
C PRO A 272 -10.18 -27.25 21.69
#